data_b53c1798ef04faa4fcdca27458e253ed
#
_entry.id   b53c1798ef04faa4fcdca27458e253ed
#
_cell.length_a   1.000
_cell.length_b   1.000
_cell.length_c   1.000
_cell.angle_alpha   90.00
_cell.angle_beta   90.00
_cell.angle_gamma   90.00
#
_symmetry.space_group_name_H-M   'P 1'
#
loop_
_entity.id
_entity.type
_entity.pdbx_description
1 polymer ?
#
loop_
_entity_poly.entity_id
_entity_poly.type
_entity_poly.pdbx_seq_one_letter_code
_entity_poly.pdbx_strand_id
1 'polypeptide(L)'
;EWAKVWAIDHEMLSNELPIILTDEPIMEKAPLLSSPILEERSMRAVELEFLKLFTELFEAYQKDVKNLKRAQQKRELEAMTPGKRRAEEKRVVEWLKGMPQWIEAKTVALTMPMRMEFQLDLIVQEARSAGKTIFVPVTMPDKTLVFVEWNEQTTFKRTSYGVLEPVIDSTHPLFEAKDLDLIIVPGLLYSTKGDRIGFGGGYYDRTLQKVDDYRILSLAYTTQVTPAVDWPVFETDIHIPTIITSEGVVRDV
;
A
#
# COMPACT_ATOMS: atom_id res chain seq x y z
N GLU A 1 1.70 -1.58 24.12
CA GLU A 1 2.38 -2.89 24.00
C GLU A 1 3.84 -2.80 24.43
N TRP A 2 4.62 -1.85 23.97
CA TRP A 2 6.01 -1.63 24.42
C TRP A 2 6.15 -1.48 25.94
N ALA A 3 5.18 -0.84 26.61
CA ALA A 3 5.17 -0.74 28.05
C ALA A 3 5.04 -2.11 28.77
N LYS A 4 4.33 -3.07 28.14
CA LYS A 4 4.24 -4.44 28.64
C LYS A 4 5.53 -5.22 28.47
N VAL A 5 6.19 -5.08 27.30
CA VAL A 5 7.49 -5.70 27.02
C VAL A 5 8.54 -5.17 28.00
N TRP A 6 8.59 -3.84 28.18
CA TRP A 6 9.50 -3.20 29.12
C TRP A 6 9.23 -3.63 30.60
N ALA A 7 7.96 -3.77 30.98
CA ALA A 7 7.60 -4.23 32.32
C ALA A 7 8.04 -5.68 32.56
N ILE A 8 7.88 -6.56 31.57
CA ILE A 8 8.33 -7.96 31.65
C ILE A 8 9.85 -8.04 31.72
N ASP A 9 10.57 -7.29 30.87
CA ASP A 9 12.01 -7.23 30.84
C ASP A 9 12.58 -6.72 32.18
N HIS A 10 11.97 -5.65 32.72
CA HIS A 10 12.36 -5.10 34.03
C HIS A 10 12.05 -6.07 35.21
N GLU A 11 10.92 -6.78 35.14
CA GLU A 11 10.55 -7.80 36.10
C GLU A 11 11.56 -8.97 36.08
N MET A 12 11.93 -9.46 34.90
CA MET A 12 12.93 -10.51 34.73
C MET A 12 14.29 -10.07 35.27
N LEU A 13 14.79 -8.91 34.86
CA LEU A 13 16.08 -8.38 35.31
C LEU A 13 16.13 -8.19 36.83
N SER A 14 15.07 -7.70 37.46
CA SER A 14 15.06 -7.46 38.91
C SER A 14 14.89 -8.72 39.75
N ASN A 15 14.36 -9.82 39.21
CA ASN A 15 14.14 -11.06 39.95
C ASN A 15 15.14 -12.19 39.57
N GLU A 16 15.65 -12.25 38.36
CA GLU A 16 16.60 -13.28 37.91
C GLU A 16 18.05 -12.91 38.18
N LEU A 17 18.44 -11.64 38.02
CA LEU A 17 19.81 -11.18 38.28
C LEU A 17 20.30 -11.51 39.71
N PRO A 18 19.50 -11.33 40.79
CA PRO A 18 19.92 -11.74 42.13
C PRO A 18 20.10 -13.24 42.31
N ILE A 19 19.47 -14.07 41.45
CA ILE A 19 19.61 -15.54 41.50
C ILE A 19 20.91 -15.96 40.83
N ILE A 20 21.35 -15.23 39.82
CA ILE A 20 22.54 -15.53 38.99
C ILE A 20 23.81 -14.91 39.60
N LEU A 21 23.70 -13.73 40.21
CA LEU A 21 24.82 -13.00 40.84
C LEU A 21 24.74 -13.16 42.37
N THR A 22 25.56 -14.03 42.89
CA THR A 22 25.45 -14.61 44.25
C THR A 22 25.76 -13.69 45.42
N ASP A 23 26.16 -12.42 45.27
CA ASP A 23 26.68 -11.69 46.44
C ASP A 23 26.16 -10.30 46.77
N GLU A 24 25.41 -9.61 45.90
CA GLU A 24 24.70 -8.36 46.29
C GLU A 24 23.42 -8.10 45.47
N PRO A 25 22.31 -7.67 46.07
CA PRO A 25 21.13 -7.24 45.31
C PRO A 25 21.41 -5.91 44.64
N ILE A 26 21.59 -5.95 43.30
CA ILE A 26 21.91 -4.79 42.48
C ILE A 26 20.70 -3.87 42.28
N MET A 27 19.49 -4.36 42.52
CA MET A 27 18.23 -3.61 42.31
C MET A 27 17.19 -3.95 43.40
N GLU A 28 16.38 -2.96 43.79
CA GLU A 28 15.16 -3.22 44.56
C GLU A 28 14.25 -4.16 43.79
N LYS A 29 13.77 -5.21 44.45
CA LYS A 29 12.85 -6.16 43.82
C LYS A 29 11.56 -5.46 43.39
N ALA A 30 11.33 -5.42 42.09
CA ALA A 30 10.03 -5.02 41.59
C ALA A 30 8.94 -6.04 41.98
N PRO A 31 7.70 -5.61 42.25
CA PRO A 31 6.62 -6.55 42.53
C PRO A 31 6.39 -7.44 41.31
N LEU A 32 6.40 -8.76 41.51
CA LEU A 32 6.13 -9.71 40.43
C LEU A 32 4.70 -9.51 39.93
N LEU A 33 4.56 -9.22 38.62
CA LEU A 33 3.26 -9.15 37.94
C LEU A 33 2.71 -10.54 37.64
N SER A 34 3.58 -11.56 37.64
CA SER A 34 3.25 -12.98 37.49
C SER A 34 4.27 -13.82 38.27
N SER A 35 3.90 -15.06 38.65
CA SER A 35 4.88 -15.99 39.21
C SER A 35 5.76 -16.54 38.10
N PRO A 36 7.07 -16.28 38.08
CA PRO A 36 7.95 -16.83 37.07
C PRO A 36 7.99 -18.35 37.24
N ILE A 37 7.57 -19.07 36.22
CA ILE A 37 7.76 -20.52 36.13
C ILE A 37 9.16 -20.71 35.55
N LEU A 38 10.15 -20.94 36.41
CA LEU A 38 11.51 -21.32 35.99
C LEU A 38 11.48 -22.78 35.53
N GLU A 39 11.08 -23.04 34.29
CA GLU A 39 11.29 -24.32 33.64
C GLU A 39 12.69 -24.35 33.05
N GLU A 40 13.41 -25.44 33.25
CA GLU A 40 14.67 -25.69 32.52
C GLU A 40 14.37 -25.81 31.02
N ARG A 41 14.53 -24.71 30.32
CA ARG A 41 14.43 -24.67 28.84
C ARG A 41 15.81 -24.72 28.23
N SER A 42 15.95 -25.47 27.14
CA SER A 42 17.19 -25.41 26.39
C SER A 42 17.38 -23.99 25.81
N MET A 43 18.62 -23.48 25.78
CA MET A 43 18.98 -22.19 25.18
C MET A 43 18.36 -22.02 23.78
N ARG A 44 18.30 -23.10 22.99
CA ARG A 44 17.69 -23.11 21.65
C ARG A 44 16.17 -22.90 21.69
N ALA A 45 15.50 -23.42 22.69
CA ALA A 45 14.04 -23.22 22.83
C ALA A 45 13.71 -21.77 23.18
N VAL A 46 14.50 -21.15 24.07
CA VAL A 46 14.36 -19.73 24.43
C VAL A 46 14.68 -18.84 23.23
N GLU A 47 15.74 -19.12 22.49
CA GLU A 47 16.09 -18.39 21.25
C GLU A 47 14.96 -18.43 20.21
N LEU A 48 14.39 -19.61 19.95
CA LEU A 48 13.30 -19.76 18.99
C LEU A 48 12.04 -19.00 19.42
N GLU A 49 11.69 -19.05 20.69
CA GLU A 49 10.54 -18.31 21.22
C GLU A 49 10.75 -16.80 21.16
N PHE A 50 11.95 -16.33 21.51
CA PHE A 50 12.34 -14.92 21.34
C PHE A 50 12.26 -14.46 19.90
N LEU A 51 12.84 -15.20 18.97
CA LEU A 51 12.81 -14.86 17.55
C LEU A 51 11.37 -14.82 17.00
N LYS A 52 10.52 -15.76 17.43
CA LYS A 52 9.11 -15.75 17.05
C LYS A 52 8.39 -14.50 17.54
N LEU A 53 8.50 -14.19 18.84
CA LEU A 53 7.88 -13.03 19.43
C LEU A 53 8.40 -11.72 18.83
N PHE A 54 9.73 -11.62 18.62
CA PHE A 54 10.35 -10.48 17.97
C PHE A 54 9.79 -10.26 16.56
N THR A 55 9.68 -11.33 15.77
CA THR A 55 9.12 -11.24 14.41
C THR A 55 7.68 -10.75 14.43
N GLU A 56 6.82 -11.31 15.29
CA GLU A 56 5.42 -10.91 15.43
C GLU A 56 5.29 -9.42 15.81
N LEU A 57 6.07 -8.96 16.79
CA LEU A 57 6.05 -7.57 17.25
C LEU A 57 6.61 -6.60 16.19
N PHE A 58 7.65 -7.02 15.48
CA PHE A 58 8.25 -6.21 14.44
C PHE A 58 7.31 -6.04 13.23
N GLU A 59 6.64 -7.12 12.80
CA GLU A 59 5.61 -7.05 11.77
C GLU A 59 4.43 -6.14 12.17
N ALA A 60 3.97 -6.25 13.42
CA ALA A 60 2.91 -5.39 13.95
C ALA A 60 3.34 -3.91 13.94
N TYR A 61 4.56 -3.61 14.38
CA TYR A 61 5.13 -2.26 14.34
C TYR A 61 5.20 -1.71 12.91
N GLN A 62 5.70 -2.50 11.97
CA GLN A 62 5.79 -2.09 10.57
C GLN A 62 4.42 -1.77 9.97
N LYS A 63 3.40 -2.58 10.31
CA LYS A 63 2.02 -2.34 9.89
C LYS A 63 1.46 -1.05 10.48
N ASP A 64 1.76 -0.76 11.74
CA ASP A 64 1.31 0.46 12.42
C ASP A 64 1.96 1.70 11.81
N VAL A 65 3.24 1.66 11.45
CA VAL A 65 3.91 2.74 10.73
C VAL A 65 3.21 3.03 9.39
N LYS A 66 2.93 2.00 8.58
CA LYS A 66 2.18 2.18 7.33
C LYS A 66 0.76 2.75 7.57
N ASN A 67 0.08 2.35 8.65
CA ASN A 67 -1.25 2.87 9.00
C ASN A 67 -1.21 4.34 9.41
N LEU A 68 -0.20 4.76 10.17
CA LEU A 68 0.01 6.17 10.53
C LEU A 68 0.26 7.03 9.28
N LYS A 69 1.10 6.55 8.37
CA LYS A 69 1.35 7.25 7.08
C LYS A 69 0.08 7.36 6.23
N ARG A 70 -0.73 6.31 6.15
CA ARG A 70 -2.04 6.37 5.47
C ARG A 70 -2.95 7.42 6.08
N ALA A 71 -3.02 7.47 7.43
CA ALA A 71 -3.87 8.42 8.14
C ALA A 71 -3.40 9.87 7.93
N GLN A 72 -2.09 10.11 7.97
CA GLN A 72 -1.50 11.42 7.70
C GLN A 72 -1.82 11.87 6.27
N GLN A 73 -1.49 11.04 5.28
CA GLN A 73 -1.67 11.38 3.88
C GLN A 73 -3.13 11.62 3.50
N LYS A 74 -4.06 10.85 4.10
CA LYS A 74 -5.50 11.09 3.91
C LYS A 74 -5.91 12.49 4.37
N ARG A 75 -5.42 12.96 5.51
CA ARG A 75 -5.70 14.33 6.00
C ARG A 75 -5.16 15.40 5.06
N GLU A 76 -3.95 15.22 4.53
CA GLU A 76 -3.34 16.14 3.57
C GLU A 76 -4.16 16.22 2.28
N LEU A 77 -4.58 15.06 1.77
CA LEU A 77 -5.44 14.99 0.60
C LEU A 77 -6.82 15.61 0.85
N GLU A 78 -7.40 15.42 2.03
CA GLU A 78 -8.68 16.05 2.40
C GLU A 78 -8.57 17.57 2.49
N ALA A 79 -7.43 18.09 2.91
CA ALA A 79 -7.16 19.54 2.99
C ALA A 79 -6.97 20.21 1.62
N MET A 80 -6.74 19.43 0.55
CA MET A 80 -6.62 19.99 -0.80
C MET A 80 -7.94 20.57 -1.29
N THR A 81 -7.92 21.84 -1.72
CA THR A 81 -9.10 22.48 -2.31
C THR A 81 -9.49 21.85 -3.65
N PRO A 82 -10.78 21.83 -4.02
CA PRO A 82 -11.20 21.31 -5.32
C PRO A 82 -10.53 21.99 -6.51
N GLY A 83 -10.27 23.31 -6.41
CA GLY A 83 -9.59 24.07 -7.45
C GLY A 83 -8.14 23.63 -7.65
N LYS A 84 -7.40 23.39 -6.54
CA LYS A 84 -6.02 22.87 -6.61
C LYS A 84 -6.00 21.46 -7.22
N ARG A 85 -6.86 20.56 -6.77
CA ARG A 85 -6.99 19.22 -7.35
C ARG A 85 -7.18 19.29 -8.87
N ARG A 86 -8.20 20.06 -9.31
CA ARG A 86 -8.52 20.16 -10.73
C ARG A 86 -7.39 20.78 -11.57
N ALA A 87 -6.68 21.72 -11.03
CA ALA A 87 -5.51 22.32 -11.69
C ALA A 87 -4.37 21.30 -11.88
N GLU A 88 -4.09 20.49 -10.86
CA GLU A 88 -3.08 19.42 -10.95
C GLU A 88 -3.52 18.31 -11.90
N GLU A 89 -4.77 17.86 -11.83
CA GLU A 89 -5.34 16.84 -12.73
C GLU A 89 -5.19 17.21 -14.20
N LYS A 90 -5.51 18.47 -14.57
CA LYS A 90 -5.33 18.95 -15.94
C LYS A 90 -3.88 18.85 -16.42
N ARG A 91 -2.92 19.26 -15.58
CA ARG A 91 -1.50 19.21 -15.93
C ARG A 91 -1.00 17.76 -16.05
N VAL A 92 -1.46 16.88 -15.17
CA VAL A 92 -1.12 15.44 -15.22
C VAL A 92 -1.60 14.82 -16.53
N VAL A 93 -2.81 15.18 -17.00
CA VAL A 93 -3.31 14.71 -18.30
C VAL A 93 -2.40 15.15 -19.45
N GLU A 94 -1.93 16.41 -19.44
CA GLU A 94 -1.03 16.89 -20.49
C GLU A 94 0.31 16.14 -20.49
N TRP A 95 0.86 15.84 -19.31
CA TRP A 95 2.06 15.00 -19.19
C TRP A 95 1.81 13.57 -19.69
N LEU A 96 0.70 12.97 -19.25
CA LEU A 96 0.32 11.59 -19.62
C LEU A 96 0.19 11.44 -21.14
N LYS A 97 -0.43 12.39 -21.83
CA LYS A 97 -0.59 12.38 -23.29
C LYS A 97 0.73 12.32 -24.06
N GLY A 98 1.80 12.85 -23.48
CA GLY A 98 3.14 12.80 -24.04
C GLY A 98 3.91 11.51 -23.76
N MET A 99 3.41 10.63 -22.86
CA MET A 99 4.10 9.40 -22.50
C MET A 99 3.99 8.34 -23.60
N PRO A 100 5.11 7.69 -23.97
CA PRO A 100 5.09 6.61 -24.95
C PRO A 100 4.11 5.49 -24.58
N GLN A 101 4.08 5.07 -23.30
CA GLN A 101 3.16 4.05 -22.80
C GLN A 101 1.69 4.41 -23.06
N TRP A 102 1.34 5.69 -22.89
CA TRP A 102 -0.01 6.15 -23.17
C TRP A 102 -0.31 6.19 -24.68
N ILE A 103 0.62 6.67 -25.47
CA ILE A 103 0.45 6.80 -26.93
C ILE A 103 0.24 5.42 -27.57
N GLU A 104 1.03 4.44 -27.17
CA GLU A 104 1.03 3.08 -27.72
C GLU A 104 -0.14 2.23 -27.23
N ALA A 105 -0.62 2.47 -25.99
CA ALA A 105 -1.67 1.68 -25.39
C ALA A 105 -3.00 1.77 -26.15
N LYS A 106 -3.59 0.64 -26.43
CA LYS A 106 -4.97 0.51 -26.95
C LYS A 106 -5.94 0.21 -25.82
N THR A 107 -5.48 -0.50 -24.80
CA THR A 107 -6.23 -0.87 -23.61
C THR A 107 -5.63 -0.24 -22.37
N VAL A 108 -6.48 0.39 -21.54
CA VAL A 108 -6.03 1.09 -20.32
C VAL A 108 -6.87 0.65 -19.13
N ALA A 109 -6.23 0.10 -18.10
CA ALA A 109 -6.87 -0.19 -16.83
C ALA A 109 -6.86 1.05 -15.93
N LEU A 110 -8.04 1.42 -15.46
CA LEU A 110 -8.28 2.53 -14.53
C LEU A 110 -9.03 2.00 -13.31
N THR A 111 -8.72 2.52 -12.13
CA THR A 111 -9.56 2.26 -10.94
C THR A 111 -10.74 3.23 -10.89
N MET A 112 -11.79 2.85 -10.16
CA MET A 112 -12.83 3.83 -9.76
C MET A 112 -12.33 4.54 -8.52
N PRO A 113 -11.86 5.81 -8.63
CA PRO A 113 -11.14 6.45 -7.54
C PRO A 113 -12.07 6.74 -6.36
N MET A 114 -11.55 6.52 -5.17
CA MET A 114 -12.17 7.05 -3.96
C MET A 114 -11.96 8.57 -3.86
N ARG A 115 -12.77 9.24 -3.04
CA ARG A 115 -12.74 10.71 -2.89
C ARG A 115 -11.34 11.28 -2.61
N MET A 116 -10.47 10.51 -1.93
CA MET A 116 -9.12 10.93 -1.55
C MET A 116 -8.05 10.57 -2.58
N GLU A 117 -8.37 9.77 -3.58
CA GLU A 117 -7.44 9.41 -4.65
C GLU A 117 -7.40 10.47 -5.73
N PHE A 118 -6.42 10.36 -6.61
CA PHE A 118 -6.34 11.15 -7.82
C PHE A 118 -7.57 10.86 -8.70
N GLN A 119 -8.30 11.91 -9.09
CA GLN A 119 -9.55 11.73 -9.84
C GLN A 119 -9.28 11.49 -11.32
N LEU A 120 -9.93 10.50 -11.89
CA LEU A 120 -9.65 9.99 -13.22
C LEU A 120 -10.64 10.42 -14.31
N ASP A 121 -11.60 11.28 -14.01
CA ASP A 121 -12.63 11.71 -14.99
C ASP A 121 -12.02 12.34 -16.24
N LEU A 122 -10.97 13.15 -16.12
CA LEU A 122 -10.23 13.70 -17.26
C LEU A 122 -9.48 12.63 -18.04
N ILE A 123 -8.91 11.64 -17.35
CA ILE A 123 -8.21 10.53 -17.97
C ILE A 123 -9.18 9.64 -18.75
N VAL A 124 -10.37 9.38 -18.19
CA VAL A 124 -11.45 8.64 -18.87
C VAL A 124 -11.88 9.37 -20.14
N GLN A 125 -12.08 10.69 -20.07
CA GLN A 125 -12.42 11.51 -21.24
C GLN A 125 -11.34 11.44 -22.32
N GLU A 126 -10.08 11.59 -21.94
CA GLU A 126 -8.95 11.53 -22.86
C GLU A 126 -8.80 10.12 -23.48
N ALA A 127 -8.92 9.06 -22.68
CA ALA A 127 -8.88 7.69 -23.17
C ALA A 127 -9.94 7.42 -24.23
N ARG A 128 -11.19 7.84 -23.97
CA ARG A 128 -12.30 7.69 -24.92
C ARG A 128 -12.08 8.52 -26.19
N SER A 129 -11.61 9.75 -26.05
CA SER A 129 -11.32 10.63 -27.18
C SER A 129 -10.20 10.08 -28.06
N ALA A 130 -9.23 9.38 -27.47
CA ALA A 130 -8.13 8.70 -28.16
C ALA A 130 -8.53 7.30 -28.69
N GLY A 131 -9.79 6.88 -28.55
CA GLY A 131 -10.26 5.58 -29.03
C GLY A 131 -9.73 4.37 -28.24
N LYS A 132 -9.29 4.58 -27.00
CA LYS A 132 -8.78 3.51 -26.15
C LYS A 132 -9.93 2.75 -25.46
N THR A 133 -9.77 1.44 -25.31
CA THR A 133 -10.69 0.62 -24.51
C THR A 133 -10.29 0.73 -23.03
N ILE A 134 -11.26 1.06 -22.20
CA ILE A 134 -11.04 1.23 -20.76
C ILE A 134 -11.45 -0.04 -20.01
N PHE A 135 -10.64 -0.45 -19.08
CA PHE A 135 -10.88 -1.58 -18.18
C PHE A 135 -10.93 -1.11 -16.73
N VAL A 136 -11.74 -1.77 -15.92
CA VAL A 136 -11.85 -1.51 -14.48
C VAL A 136 -11.68 -2.79 -13.68
N PRO A 137 -11.04 -2.72 -12.50
CA PRO A 137 -10.76 -3.89 -11.70
C PRO A 137 -12.00 -4.43 -10.99
N VAL A 138 -11.99 -5.75 -10.83
CA VAL A 138 -12.89 -6.52 -9.95
C VAL A 138 -12.03 -7.28 -8.95
N THR A 139 -12.38 -7.20 -7.68
CA THR A 139 -11.66 -7.91 -6.62
C THR A 139 -12.03 -9.39 -6.58
N MET A 140 -11.02 -10.24 -6.45
CA MET A 140 -11.17 -11.68 -6.35
C MET A 140 -10.99 -12.15 -4.89
N PRO A 141 -11.54 -13.33 -4.52
CA PRO A 141 -11.44 -13.86 -3.15
C PRO A 141 -10.00 -14.08 -2.65
N ASP A 142 -9.07 -14.38 -3.55
CA ASP A 142 -7.63 -14.54 -3.28
C ASP A 142 -6.87 -13.22 -3.16
N LYS A 143 -7.62 -12.10 -3.17
CA LYS A 143 -7.10 -10.72 -3.12
C LYS A 143 -6.25 -10.34 -4.33
N THR A 144 -6.48 -10.94 -5.48
CA THR A 144 -6.02 -10.47 -6.79
C THR A 144 -7.10 -9.63 -7.48
N LEU A 145 -6.74 -9.03 -8.62
CA LEU A 145 -7.65 -8.29 -9.48
C LEU A 145 -7.76 -8.99 -10.84
N VAL A 146 -8.97 -9.05 -11.33
CA VAL A 146 -9.25 -9.24 -12.76
C VAL A 146 -9.87 -7.97 -13.30
N PHE A 147 -9.91 -7.81 -14.61
CA PHE A 147 -10.37 -6.59 -15.25
C PHE A 147 -11.52 -6.88 -16.21
N VAL A 148 -12.47 -5.96 -16.28
CA VAL A 148 -13.57 -6.01 -17.23
C VAL A 148 -13.64 -4.71 -18.02
N GLU A 149 -14.09 -4.78 -19.26
CA GLU A 149 -14.27 -3.61 -20.09
C GLU A 149 -15.34 -2.66 -19.51
N TRP A 150 -14.99 -1.39 -19.46
CA TRP A 150 -15.92 -0.33 -19.06
C TRP A 150 -16.53 0.36 -20.27
N ASN A 151 -17.75 0.01 -20.57
CA ASN A 151 -18.54 0.61 -21.64
C ASN A 151 -19.86 1.24 -21.09
N GLU A 152 -20.73 1.71 -21.98
CA GLU A 152 -21.98 2.38 -21.61
C GLU A 152 -22.97 1.47 -20.87
N GLN A 153 -22.84 0.15 -21.02
CA GLN A 153 -23.70 -0.86 -20.39
C GLN A 153 -23.19 -1.29 -19.02
N THR A 154 -21.97 -0.90 -18.66
CA THR A 154 -21.35 -1.29 -17.39
C THR A 154 -22.04 -0.61 -16.24
N THR A 155 -22.64 -1.39 -15.36
CA THR A 155 -23.23 -0.91 -14.11
C THR A 155 -22.28 -1.13 -12.95
N PHE A 156 -22.38 -0.28 -11.94
CA PHE A 156 -21.48 -0.34 -10.77
C PHE A 156 -22.25 -0.55 -9.48
N LYS A 157 -21.66 -1.30 -8.56
CA LYS A 157 -22.13 -1.42 -7.18
C LYS A 157 -21.05 -0.93 -6.21
N ARG A 158 -21.45 -0.45 -5.03
CA ARG A 158 -20.52 -0.09 -3.97
C ARG A 158 -20.23 -1.30 -3.11
N THR A 159 -18.93 -1.61 -2.96
CA THR A 159 -18.48 -2.68 -2.08
C THR A 159 -18.58 -2.28 -0.60
N SER A 160 -18.41 -3.24 0.31
CA SER A 160 -18.33 -2.98 1.78
C SER A 160 -17.20 -2.03 2.17
N TYR A 161 -16.17 -1.93 1.35
CA TYR A 161 -15.03 -1.01 1.54
C TYR A 161 -15.27 0.38 0.93
N GLY A 162 -16.45 0.61 0.34
CA GLY A 162 -16.79 1.90 -0.24
C GLY A 162 -16.29 2.14 -1.66
N VAL A 163 -15.60 1.18 -2.27
CA VAL A 163 -15.12 1.23 -3.66
C VAL A 163 -16.26 0.90 -4.61
N LEU A 164 -16.33 1.59 -5.76
CA LEU A 164 -17.22 1.22 -6.84
C LEU A 164 -16.58 0.12 -7.69
N GLU A 165 -17.26 -1.00 -7.82
CA GLU A 165 -16.88 -2.09 -8.70
C GLU A 165 -17.95 -2.39 -9.73
N PRO A 166 -17.57 -2.82 -10.95
CA PRO A 166 -18.54 -3.24 -11.94
C PRO A 166 -19.33 -4.45 -11.46
N VAL A 167 -20.62 -4.47 -11.81
CA VAL A 167 -21.47 -5.65 -11.61
C VAL A 167 -21.18 -6.62 -12.75
N ILE A 168 -20.67 -7.79 -12.41
CA ILE A 168 -20.35 -8.84 -13.38
C ILE A 168 -21.21 -10.08 -13.15
N ASP A 169 -21.43 -10.82 -14.20
CA ASP A 169 -22.02 -12.18 -14.21
C ASP A 169 -21.09 -13.13 -14.98
N SER A 170 -21.51 -14.38 -15.12
CA SER A 170 -20.72 -15.42 -15.79
C SER A 170 -20.50 -15.20 -17.30
N THR A 171 -21.14 -14.22 -17.92
CA THR A 171 -21.01 -13.91 -19.35
C THR A 171 -19.99 -12.83 -19.63
N HIS A 172 -19.57 -12.07 -18.61
CA HIS A 172 -18.60 -10.99 -18.77
C HIS A 172 -17.19 -11.57 -19.01
N PRO A 173 -16.52 -11.17 -20.11
CA PRO A 173 -15.12 -11.52 -20.31
C PRO A 173 -14.24 -10.92 -19.21
N LEU A 174 -13.40 -11.76 -18.61
CA LEU A 174 -12.43 -11.37 -17.60
C LEU A 174 -11.03 -11.34 -18.20
N PHE A 175 -10.28 -10.30 -17.92
CA PHE A 175 -8.92 -10.09 -18.41
C PHE A 175 -7.94 -10.07 -17.23
N GLU A 176 -6.77 -10.65 -17.40
CA GLU A 176 -5.69 -10.53 -16.45
C GLU A 176 -4.90 -9.23 -16.71
N ALA A 177 -4.19 -8.74 -15.71
CA ALA A 177 -3.38 -7.52 -15.84
C ALA A 177 -2.35 -7.59 -16.99
N LYS A 178 -1.78 -8.77 -17.23
CA LYS A 178 -0.81 -9.00 -18.31
C LYS A 178 -1.40 -8.85 -19.73
N ASP A 179 -2.72 -8.91 -19.87
CA ASP A 179 -3.43 -8.82 -21.15
C ASP A 179 -3.69 -7.35 -21.56
N LEU A 180 -3.43 -6.40 -20.65
CA LEU A 180 -3.68 -4.97 -20.85
C LEU A 180 -2.40 -4.21 -21.20
N ASP A 181 -2.51 -3.19 -22.05
CA ASP A 181 -1.34 -2.44 -22.52
C ASP A 181 -0.83 -1.45 -21.47
N LEU A 182 -1.73 -0.86 -20.67
CA LEU A 182 -1.37 0.12 -19.66
C LEU A 182 -2.26 -0.02 -18.42
N ILE A 183 -1.65 0.02 -17.23
CA ILE A 183 -2.34 -0.05 -15.95
C ILE A 183 -1.98 1.18 -15.11
N ILE A 184 -3.01 1.99 -14.80
CA ILE A 184 -2.86 3.13 -13.91
C ILE A 184 -3.14 2.68 -12.48
N VAL A 185 -2.07 2.60 -11.68
CA VAL A 185 -2.09 2.04 -10.32
C VAL A 185 -2.38 3.14 -9.30
N PRO A 186 -3.42 2.99 -8.48
CA PRO A 186 -3.73 3.97 -7.44
C PRO A 186 -2.81 3.85 -6.23
N GLY A 187 -2.66 4.96 -5.50
CA GLY A 187 -1.95 4.97 -4.24
C GLY A 187 -2.27 6.21 -3.41
N LEU A 188 -1.90 6.16 -2.13
CA LEU A 188 -2.01 7.29 -1.21
C LEU A 188 -0.71 8.10 -1.14
N LEU A 189 0.43 7.42 -1.14
CA LEU A 189 1.74 8.05 -1.01
C LEU A 189 2.76 7.29 -1.86
N TYR A 190 3.68 8.02 -2.45
CA TYR A 190 4.73 7.47 -3.31
C TYR A 190 6.09 8.06 -2.90
N SER A 191 7.15 7.27 -3.03
CA SER A 191 8.51 7.82 -3.01
C SER A 191 8.98 8.15 -4.43
N THR A 192 9.96 9.05 -4.53
CA THR A 192 10.65 9.28 -5.81
C THR A 192 11.42 8.05 -6.32
N LYS A 193 11.53 7.00 -5.50
CA LYS A 193 12.13 5.72 -5.88
C LYS A 193 11.11 4.70 -6.38
N GLY A 194 9.80 5.02 -6.36
CA GLY A 194 8.74 4.15 -6.82
C GLY A 194 8.06 3.33 -5.73
N ASP A 195 8.47 3.47 -4.46
CA ASP A 195 7.76 2.80 -3.36
C ASP A 195 6.37 3.41 -3.18
N ARG A 196 5.40 2.57 -2.83
CA ARG A 196 4.00 2.97 -2.78
C ARG A 196 3.31 2.54 -1.50
N ILE A 197 2.57 3.44 -0.89
CA ILE A 197 1.57 3.13 0.12
C ILE A 197 0.18 3.17 -0.51
N GLY A 198 -0.46 2.01 -0.62
CA GLY A 198 -1.87 1.88 -0.98
C GLY A 198 -2.79 1.83 0.25
N PHE A 199 -4.05 1.40 0.05
CA PHE A 199 -5.06 1.29 1.13
C PHE A 199 -4.85 0.10 2.08
N GLY A 200 -3.92 -0.80 1.78
CA GLY A 200 -3.53 -1.90 2.67
C GLY A 200 -4.12 -3.27 2.31
N GLY A 201 -4.89 -3.39 1.24
CA GLY A 201 -5.45 -4.67 0.76
C GLY A 201 -4.44 -5.57 0.05
N GLY A 202 -3.37 -5.00 -0.52
CA GLY A 202 -2.32 -5.69 -1.27
C GLY A 202 -2.80 -6.28 -2.60
N TYR A 203 -3.91 -5.82 -3.13
CA TYR A 203 -4.48 -6.31 -4.40
C TYR A 203 -3.53 -6.07 -5.58
N TYR A 204 -3.05 -4.84 -5.75
CA TYR A 204 -2.12 -4.51 -6.83
C TYR A 204 -0.77 -5.19 -6.66
N ASP A 205 -0.27 -5.30 -5.44
CA ASP A 205 1.02 -5.96 -5.16
C ASP A 205 1.00 -7.43 -5.57
N ARG A 206 -0.12 -8.13 -5.40
CA ARG A 206 -0.29 -9.52 -5.87
C ARG A 206 -0.56 -9.64 -7.36
N THR A 207 -1.34 -8.71 -7.92
CA THR A 207 -1.79 -8.78 -9.32
C THR A 207 -0.68 -8.43 -10.30
N LEU A 208 0.20 -7.48 -9.95
CA LEU A 208 1.16 -6.90 -10.88
C LEU A 208 2.55 -7.55 -10.86
N GLN A 209 2.81 -8.53 -9.98
CA GLN A 209 4.12 -9.19 -9.87
C GLN A 209 4.70 -9.75 -11.18
N LYS A 210 3.84 -10.02 -12.16
CA LYS A 210 4.23 -10.61 -13.45
C LYS A 210 3.90 -9.70 -14.64
N VAL A 211 3.60 -8.44 -14.38
CA VAL A 211 3.33 -7.43 -15.41
C VAL A 211 4.62 -6.70 -15.72
N ASP A 212 4.85 -6.44 -16.99
CA ASP A 212 5.99 -5.67 -17.45
C ASP A 212 5.94 -4.23 -16.90
N ASP A 213 7.05 -3.75 -16.37
CA ASP A 213 7.18 -2.42 -15.78
C ASP A 213 6.76 -1.30 -16.73
N TYR A 214 7.03 -1.44 -18.04
CA TYR A 214 6.62 -0.48 -19.06
C TYR A 214 5.11 -0.26 -19.11
N ARG A 215 4.31 -1.24 -18.64
CA ARG A 215 2.84 -1.18 -18.64
C ARG A 215 2.26 -0.60 -17.35
N ILE A 216 3.10 -0.20 -16.39
CA ILE A 216 2.68 0.24 -15.07
C ILE A 216 3.03 1.71 -14.88
N LEU A 217 2.05 2.53 -14.54
CA LEU A 217 2.28 3.90 -14.09
C LEU A 217 1.31 4.32 -13.00
N SER A 218 1.65 5.38 -12.29
CA SER A 218 0.78 6.04 -11.33
C SER A 218 0.62 7.52 -11.63
N LEU A 219 -0.57 8.03 -11.37
CA LEU A 219 -0.89 9.47 -11.41
C LEU A 219 -1.09 9.95 -9.98
N ALA A 220 -0.44 11.04 -9.62
CA ALA A 220 -0.43 11.53 -8.25
C ALA A 220 -0.56 13.06 -8.18
N TYR A 221 -1.18 13.55 -7.12
CA TYR A 221 -1.02 14.94 -6.71
C TYR A 221 0.41 15.15 -6.19
N THR A 222 0.95 16.35 -6.34
CA THR A 222 2.31 16.68 -5.85
C THR A 222 2.51 16.36 -4.37
N THR A 223 1.48 16.56 -3.56
CA THR A 223 1.48 16.24 -2.11
C THR A 223 1.53 14.72 -1.81
N GLN A 224 1.33 13.87 -2.82
CA GLN A 224 1.44 12.41 -2.66
C GLN A 224 2.85 11.87 -2.92
N VAL A 225 3.82 12.72 -3.25
CA VAL A 225 5.18 12.29 -3.57
C VAL A 225 6.16 12.83 -2.55
N THR A 226 7.00 11.96 -2.00
CA THR A 226 8.06 12.31 -1.05
C THR A 226 9.42 11.82 -1.54
N PRO A 227 10.51 12.58 -1.34
CA PRO A 227 11.86 12.15 -1.70
C PRO A 227 12.40 11.03 -0.79
N ALA A 228 11.88 10.92 0.43
CA ALA A 228 12.35 9.97 1.43
C ALA A 228 11.33 8.88 1.71
N VAL A 229 11.80 7.64 1.81
CA VAL A 229 11.01 6.51 2.31
C VAL A 229 11.20 6.46 3.82
N ASP A 230 10.16 6.79 4.57
CA ASP A 230 10.12 6.74 6.04
C ASP A 230 9.07 5.75 6.53
N TRP A 231 8.83 4.71 5.74
CA TRP A 231 7.98 3.56 6.05
C TRP A 231 8.63 2.24 5.61
N PRO A 232 8.26 1.12 6.21
CA PRO A 232 8.76 -0.19 5.79
C PRO A 232 8.33 -0.52 4.36
N VAL A 233 9.27 -1.02 3.55
CA VAL A 233 9.03 -1.57 2.21
C VAL A 233 9.29 -3.07 2.30
N PHE A 234 8.35 -3.88 1.80
CA PHE A 234 8.48 -5.34 1.79
C PHE A 234 8.86 -5.81 0.39
N GLU A 235 9.52 -6.96 0.32
CA GLU A 235 9.86 -7.61 -0.97
C GLU A 235 8.64 -7.90 -1.85
N THR A 236 7.47 -8.02 -1.22
CA THR A 236 6.20 -8.24 -1.91
C THR A 236 5.54 -6.95 -2.41
N ASP A 237 5.99 -5.79 -1.96
CA ASP A 237 5.49 -4.50 -2.45
C ASP A 237 6.02 -4.26 -3.86
N ILE A 238 5.15 -3.93 -4.80
CA ILE A 238 5.57 -3.56 -6.16
C ILE A 238 6.12 -2.13 -6.18
N HIS A 239 7.18 -1.93 -6.93
CA HIS A 239 7.66 -0.60 -7.27
C HIS A 239 6.87 -0.06 -8.46
N ILE A 240 6.56 1.24 -8.43
CA ILE A 240 5.93 1.93 -9.55
C ILE A 240 7.03 2.49 -10.44
N PRO A 241 7.17 1.99 -11.68
CA PRO A 241 8.25 2.42 -12.57
C PRO A 241 8.07 3.86 -13.06
N THR A 242 6.84 4.28 -13.33
CA THR A 242 6.53 5.63 -13.81
C THR A 242 5.53 6.33 -12.90
N ILE A 243 5.88 7.52 -12.40
CA ILE A 243 5.00 8.36 -11.57
C ILE A 243 4.91 9.74 -12.20
N ILE A 244 3.69 10.21 -12.44
CA ILE A 244 3.40 11.51 -13.06
C ILE A 244 2.66 12.39 -12.06
N THR A 245 3.17 13.60 -11.86
CA THR A 245 2.52 14.68 -11.10
C THR A 245 2.26 15.89 -11.99
N SER A 246 1.65 16.92 -11.43
CA SER A 246 1.47 18.20 -12.14
C SER A 246 2.79 18.92 -12.44
N GLU A 247 3.89 18.53 -11.82
CA GLU A 247 5.24 19.09 -12.03
C GLU A 247 6.05 18.31 -13.07
N GLY A 248 5.51 17.17 -13.53
CA GLY A 248 6.14 16.33 -14.54
C GLY A 248 6.26 14.87 -14.12
N VAL A 249 7.09 14.16 -14.88
CA VAL A 249 7.45 12.77 -14.60
C VAL A 249 8.48 12.77 -13.46
N VAL A 250 8.10 12.20 -12.31
CA VAL A 250 8.95 12.12 -11.12
C VAL A 250 9.92 10.93 -11.23
N ARG A 251 9.44 9.85 -11.83
CA ARG A 251 10.19 8.61 -12.05
C ARG A 251 9.78 8.03 -13.41
N ASP A 252 10.75 7.60 -14.18
CA ASP A 252 10.59 6.88 -15.44
C ASP A 252 11.77 5.91 -15.60
N VAL A 253 11.50 4.58 -15.57
CA VAL A 253 12.54 3.52 -15.59
C VAL A 253 12.24 2.50 -16.68
#